data_1578552f561a6dbebd186c73b7cf02a7
#
_entry.id   1578552f561a6dbebd186c73b7cf02a7
#
_cell.length_a   1.000
_cell.length_b   1.000
_cell.length_c   1.000
_cell.angle_alpha   90.00
_cell.angle_beta   90.00
_cell.angle_gamma   90.00
#
_symmetry.space_group_name_H-M   'P 1'
#
loop_
_entity.id
_entity.type
_entity.pdbx_description
1 polymer ?
#
loop_
_entity_poly.entity_id
_entity_poly.type
_entity_poly.pdbx_seq_one_letter_code
_entity_poly.pdbx_strand_id
1 'polypeptide(L)'
;MTHNLIKEYKEKMEEKLSSIQKELPDHTKKDRNERARNRIRLAEVMCALLPVGFMAVFGSKYLIKPAVDPDSAAVRNTIIYDEISKYAIEGDIIDRNGNTILGYGEPGIGAYANAPENYSYAYLLGYYTVNSNHENMYGLRGHLKDYSLFHLDENNKGASTYLTTDTALQDFAYTDLLNGQEGSITVLDNKTGEILCLASQSTIDYDVNDTNAFVSDTTPDGQFRRGTYENDPPGSTFKVITAAAALTMMEEEGLGDDFLHYYDTGTFTPQGDSWTISNYQNEVFGDCELNEAMRYSINCYFANLGIQVGADRLNDMAARFMIGQDIEIPFLCTLHSSIDIENDTPATIAQTAFGQSNTEITPLHMAMIAQAVANKGVMMQPYIVSSIKSGRRSYYTIHKKKLSETMSLSVNDKLKTAMHEAAMEYGFNEQNYGMVYAKTGTAECANDRIHCYMIGFTDSVSFCISFNTMRASAELYDEALRLISWLNQNGY
;
A
#
# COMPACT_ATOMS: atom_id res chain seq x y z
N MET A 1 30.52 -56.62 2.51
CA MET A 1 31.79 -56.33 1.76
C MET A 1 32.26 -54.90 1.94
N THR A 2 31.41 -53.88 1.92
CA THR A 2 31.79 -52.43 2.05
C THR A 2 32.38 -52.06 3.41
N HIS A 3 31.93 -52.65 4.53
CA HIS A 3 32.39 -52.31 5.87
C HIS A 3 33.83 -52.74 6.17
N ASN A 4 34.26 -53.87 5.62
CA ASN A 4 35.63 -54.37 5.76
C ASN A 4 36.66 -53.62 4.92
N LEU A 5 36.25 -53.13 3.73
CA LEU A 5 37.08 -52.27 2.88
C LEU A 5 37.37 -50.91 3.52
N ILE A 6 36.39 -50.33 4.18
CA ILE A 6 36.55 -49.03 4.86
C ILE A 6 37.48 -49.18 6.07
N LYS A 7 37.39 -50.30 6.78
CA LYS A 7 38.28 -50.60 7.91
C LYS A 7 39.73 -50.82 7.49
N GLU A 8 39.93 -51.59 6.43
CA GLU A 8 41.27 -51.84 5.88
C GLU A 8 41.90 -50.56 5.29
N TYR A 9 41.11 -49.69 4.69
CA TYR A 9 41.58 -48.38 4.21
C TYR A 9 41.95 -47.43 5.34
N LYS A 10 41.22 -47.45 6.45
CA LYS A 10 41.57 -46.67 7.66
C LYS A 10 42.85 -47.15 8.30
N GLU A 11 43.03 -48.47 8.47
CA GLU A 11 44.23 -49.06 9.04
C GLU A 11 45.48 -48.75 8.18
N LYS A 12 45.40 -48.87 6.88
CA LYS A 12 46.49 -48.47 5.95
C LYS A 12 46.77 -46.98 5.92
N MET A 13 45.75 -46.12 6.11
CA MET A 13 45.96 -44.69 6.25
C MET A 13 46.63 -44.30 7.58
N GLU A 14 46.25 -44.96 8.67
CA GLU A 14 46.86 -44.72 10.00
C GLU A 14 48.32 -45.21 10.02
N GLU A 15 48.61 -46.33 9.40
CA GLU A 15 49.99 -46.86 9.27
C GLU A 15 50.89 -45.94 8.45
N LYS A 16 50.36 -45.42 7.34
CA LYS A 16 51.06 -44.46 6.47
C LYS A 16 51.23 -43.08 7.16
N LEU A 17 50.28 -42.64 7.95
CA LEU A 17 50.38 -41.43 8.78
C LEU A 17 51.41 -41.57 9.88
N SER A 18 51.50 -42.76 10.52
CA SER A 18 52.47 -43.03 11.57
C SER A 18 53.93 -43.10 11.05
N SER A 19 54.13 -43.66 9.85
CA SER A 19 55.45 -43.72 9.19
C SER A 19 55.95 -42.31 8.80
N ILE A 20 55.09 -41.46 8.28
CA ILE A 20 55.40 -40.06 7.91
C ILE A 20 55.69 -39.22 9.18
N GLN A 21 55.06 -39.52 10.30
CA GLN A 21 55.31 -38.81 11.57
C GLN A 21 56.68 -39.14 12.20
N LYS A 22 57.26 -40.31 11.91
CA LYS A 22 58.58 -40.70 12.44
C LYS A 22 59.79 -40.06 11.72
N GLU A 23 59.59 -39.53 10.53
CA GLU A 23 60.70 -38.99 9.71
C GLU A 23 60.86 -37.46 9.78
N LEU A 24 60.01 -36.74 10.47
CA LEU A 24 60.07 -35.28 10.55
C LEU A 24 60.70 -34.77 11.87
N PRO A 25 61.59 -33.75 11.85
CA PRO A 25 62.12 -33.11 13.06
C PRO A 25 60.96 -32.56 13.93
N ASP A 26 61.16 -32.62 15.23
CA ASP A 26 60.11 -32.37 16.24
C ASP A 26 59.43 -31.01 16.13
N HIS A 27 60.15 -29.98 15.68
CA HIS A 27 59.60 -28.60 15.48
C HIS A 27 58.63 -28.53 14.28
N THR A 28 58.88 -29.28 13.24
CA THR A 28 58.00 -29.32 12.06
C THR A 28 56.73 -30.12 12.29
N LYS A 29 56.78 -31.15 13.18
CA LYS A 29 55.61 -31.92 13.61
C LYS A 29 54.61 -31.08 14.44
N LYS A 30 55.13 -30.26 15.35
CA LYS A 30 54.31 -29.38 16.21
C LYS A 30 53.55 -28.37 15.35
N ASP A 31 54.24 -27.69 14.46
CA ASP A 31 53.67 -26.69 13.53
C ASP A 31 52.62 -27.31 12.58
N ARG A 32 52.89 -28.53 12.11
CA ARG A 32 51.97 -29.25 11.19
C ARG A 32 50.68 -29.71 11.90
N ASN A 33 50.80 -30.15 13.16
CA ASN A 33 49.66 -30.55 13.97
C ASN A 33 48.79 -29.31 14.36
N GLU A 34 49.43 -28.19 14.59
CA GLU A 34 48.70 -26.93 14.88
C GLU A 34 47.96 -26.39 13.66
N ARG A 35 48.60 -26.42 12.49
CA ARG A 35 47.93 -26.07 11.21
C ARG A 35 46.81 -27.06 10.86
N ALA A 36 46.97 -28.34 11.12
CA ALA A 36 45.91 -29.35 10.91
C ALA A 36 44.73 -29.10 11.85
N ARG A 37 44.95 -28.82 13.16
CA ARG A 37 43.90 -28.46 14.12
C ARG A 37 43.17 -27.18 13.71
N ASN A 38 43.87 -26.15 13.24
CA ASN A 38 43.27 -24.92 12.82
C ASN A 38 42.43 -25.11 11.54
N ARG A 39 42.85 -25.97 10.61
CA ARG A 39 42.04 -26.34 9.43
C ARG A 39 40.79 -27.13 9.80
N ILE A 40 40.91 -28.07 10.75
CA ILE A 40 39.74 -28.82 11.26
C ILE A 40 38.76 -27.89 11.95
N ARG A 41 39.22 -26.99 12.83
CA ARG A 41 38.37 -25.98 13.47
C ARG A 41 37.73 -25.05 12.46
N LEU A 42 38.46 -24.61 11.45
CA LEU A 42 37.91 -23.81 10.39
C LEU A 42 36.81 -24.56 9.59
N ALA A 43 37.04 -25.85 9.30
CA ALA A 43 36.06 -26.71 8.63
C ALA A 43 34.81 -26.93 9.52
N GLU A 44 34.99 -27.13 10.83
CA GLU A 44 33.88 -27.23 11.80
C GLU A 44 33.07 -25.95 11.86
N VAL A 45 33.72 -24.79 11.92
CA VAL A 45 33.05 -23.47 11.90
C VAL A 45 32.33 -23.27 10.56
N MET A 46 32.95 -23.61 9.44
CA MET A 46 32.31 -23.53 8.11
C MET A 46 31.10 -24.45 8.01
N CYS A 47 31.19 -25.67 8.51
CA CYS A 47 30.06 -26.60 8.56
C CYS A 47 28.94 -26.15 9.49
N ALA A 48 29.25 -25.45 10.58
CA ALA A 48 28.25 -24.86 11.46
C ALA A 48 27.60 -23.59 10.87
N LEU A 49 28.34 -22.82 10.08
CA LEU A 49 27.84 -21.62 9.42
C LEU A 49 27.00 -21.91 8.15
N LEU A 50 27.23 -23.03 7.48
CA LEU A 50 26.48 -23.43 6.30
C LEU A 50 24.96 -23.57 6.55
N PRO A 51 24.49 -24.27 7.61
CA PRO A 51 23.07 -24.32 7.93
C PRO A 51 22.50 -22.95 8.30
N VAL A 52 23.27 -22.12 9.03
CA VAL A 52 22.84 -20.76 9.40
C VAL A 52 22.75 -19.87 8.17
N GLY A 53 23.72 -19.93 7.26
CA GLY A 53 23.68 -19.24 5.98
C GLY A 53 22.53 -19.71 5.10
N PHE A 54 22.30 -21.02 5.05
CA PHE A 54 21.16 -21.60 4.32
C PHE A 54 19.82 -21.14 4.92
N MET A 55 19.69 -21.19 6.25
CA MET A 55 18.49 -20.73 6.96
C MET A 55 18.27 -19.23 6.78
N ALA A 56 19.31 -18.41 6.76
CA ALA A 56 19.22 -16.98 6.50
C ALA A 56 18.80 -16.68 5.07
N VAL A 57 19.38 -17.39 4.08
CA VAL A 57 19.02 -17.25 2.66
C VAL A 57 17.63 -17.80 2.40
N PHE A 58 17.31 -18.96 2.97
CA PHE A 58 15.98 -19.57 2.88
C PHE A 58 14.94 -18.69 3.55
N GLY A 59 15.21 -18.22 4.78
CA GLY A 59 14.35 -17.29 5.48
C GLY A 59 14.14 -15.98 4.72
N SER A 60 15.21 -15.37 4.22
CA SER A 60 15.14 -14.17 3.41
C SER A 60 14.36 -14.37 2.10
N LYS A 61 14.66 -15.47 1.40
CA LYS A 61 14.07 -15.73 0.08
C LYS A 61 12.64 -16.27 0.14
N TYR A 62 12.33 -17.06 1.17
CA TYR A 62 11.07 -17.80 1.24
C TYR A 62 10.13 -17.37 2.37
N LEU A 63 10.61 -16.61 3.36
CA LEU A 63 9.78 -16.11 4.46
C LEU A 63 9.62 -14.58 4.43
N ILE A 64 10.64 -13.84 4.00
CA ILE A 64 10.63 -12.37 4.03
C ILE A 64 10.28 -11.78 2.65
N LYS A 65 11.01 -12.16 1.58
CA LYS A 65 10.72 -11.66 0.23
C LYS A 65 9.31 -11.96 -0.29
N PRO A 66 8.73 -13.10 0.02
CA PRO A 66 7.40 -13.41 -0.47
C PRO A 66 6.26 -12.56 0.10
N ALA A 67 6.49 -11.88 1.23
CA ALA A 67 5.52 -10.90 1.73
C ALA A 67 5.43 -9.63 0.86
N VAL A 68 6.37 -9.46 -0.09
CA VAL A 68 6.56 -8.23 -0.87
C VAL A 68 6.38 -8.43 -2.37
N ASP A 69 6.39 -9.67 -2.87
CA ASP A 69 6.37 -9.96 -4.31
C ASP A 69 5.13 -10.77 -4.71
N PRO A 70 4.19 -10.17 -5.47
CA PRO A 70 2.96 -10.87 -5.90
C PRO A 70 3.23 -12.10 -6.76
N ASP A 71 4.26 -12.08 -7.60
CA ASP A 71 4.61 -13.22 -8.48
C ASP A 71 5.17 -14.40 -7.68
N SER A 72 5.73 -14.16 -6.51
CA SER A 72 6.22 -15.23 -5.64
C SER A 72 5.11 -15.99 -4.91
N ALA A 73 3.91 -15.41 -4.80
CA ALA A 73 2.75 -16.10 -4.24
C ALA A 73 2.30 -17.28 -5.13
N ALA A 74 2.40 -17.13 -6.44
CA ALA A 74 2.06 -18.19 -7.40
C ALA A 74 3.01 -19.40 -7.33
N VAL A 75 4.25 -19.21 -6.91
CA VAL A 75 5.29 -20.27 -6.86
C VAL A 75 5.19 -21.11 -5.56
N ARG A 76 4.39 -20.69 -4.58
CA ARG A 76 4.33 -21.28 -3.25
C ARG A 76 3.34 -22.43 -3.07
N ASN A 77 2.64 -22.80 -4.10
CA ASN A 77 1.84 -24.02 -4.10
C ASN A 77 2.77 -25.23 -4.17
N THR A 78 3.60 -25.35 -3.14
CA THR A 78 4.50 -26.48 -3.03
C THR A 78 3.76 -27.67 -2.45
N ILE A 79 4.21 -28.86 -2.83
CA ILE A 79 3.77 -30.15 -2.28
C ILE A 79 3.67 -30.13 -0.75
N ILE A 80 4.47 -29.30 -0.07
CA ILE A 80 4.48 -29.15 1.39
C ILE A 80 3.18 -28.50 1.90
N TYR A 81 2.66 -27.47 1.20
CA TYR A 81 1.41 -26.83 1.58
C TYR A 81 0.22 -27.79 1.46
N ASP A 82 0.12 -28.50 0.35
CA ASP A 82 -0.94 -29.48 0.08
C ASP A 82 -0.97 -30.61 1.13
N GLU A 83 0.19 -31.00 1.63
CA GLU A 83 0.28 -32.04 2.68
C GLU A 83 -0.06 -31.49 4.08
N ILE A 84 0.39 -30.26 4.41
CA ILE A 84 0.11 -29.67 5.73
C ILE A 84 -1.36 -29.25 5.84
N SER A 85 -1.93 -28.67 4.78
CA SER A 85 -3.32 -28.19 4.77
C SER A 85 -4.36 -29.30 4.98
N LYS A 86 -4.00 -30.56 4.72
CA LYS A 86 -4.87 -31.72 5.01
C LYS A 86 -5.09 -31.95 6.51
N TYR A 87 -4.19 -31.48 7.36
CA TYR A 87 -4.18 -31.79 8.79
C TYR A 87 -4.17 -30.53 9.68
N ALA A 88 -3.85 -29.39 9.11
CA ALA A 88 -3.74 -28.13 9.82
C ALA A 88 -5.00 -27.29 9.62
N ILE A 89 -5.40 -26.60 10.67
CA ILE A 89 -6.44 -25.59 10.64
C ILE A 89 -5.72 -24.23 10.51
N GLU A 90 -6.06 -23.44 9.52
CA GLU A 90 -5.51 -22.07 9.43
C GLU A 90 -5.92 -21.23 10.64
N GLY A 91 -5.11 -20.25 11.00
CA GLY A 91 -5.42 -19.29 12.04
C GLY A 91 -6.54 -18.34 11.61
N ASP A 92 -7.29 -17.84 12.58
CA ASP A 92 -8.37 -16.90 12.32
C ASP A 92 -7.81 -15.55 11.84
N ILE A 93 -8.59 -14.83 11.04
CA ILE A 93 -8.36 -13.42 10.71
C ILE A 93 -9.32 -12.60 11.56
N ILE A 94 -8.77 -11.67 12.32
CA ILE A 94 -9.45 -10.93 13.39
C ILE A 94 -9.24 -9.43 13.16
N ASP A 95 -10.30 -8.64 13.31
CA ASP A 95 -10.24 -7.19 13.20
C ASP A 95 -9.57 -6.51 14.42
N ARG A 96 -9.42 -5.18 14.36
CA ARG A 96 -8.82 -4.39 15.46
C ARG A 96 -9.62 -4.48 16.78
N ASN A 97 -10.90 -4.74 16.71
CA ASN A 97 -11.81 -4.80 17.86
C ASN A 97 -11.95 -6.22 18.46
N GLY A 98 -11.27 -7.21 17.83
CA GLY A 98 -11.31 -8.61 18.25
C GLY A 98 -12.44 -9.41 17.61
N ASN A 99 -13.14 -8.88 16.62
CA ASN A 99 -14.15 -9.61 15.88
C ASN A 99 -13.49 -10.55 14.87
N THR A 100 -13.91 -11.79 14.81
CA THR A 100 -13.44 -12.74 13.81
C THR A 100 -14.07 -12.41 12.45
N ILE A 101 -13.24 -12.07 11.48
CA ILE A 101 -13.63 -11.81 10.10
C ILE A 101 -13.73 -13.14 9.36
N LEU A 102 -12.70 -13.96 9.46
CA LEU A 102 -12.62 -15.28 8.86
C LEU A 102 -12.15 -16.28 9.90
N GLY A 103 -12.93 -17.32 10.13
CA GLY A 103 -12.63 -18.33 11.12
C GLY A 103 -12.56 -19.73 10.52
N TYR A 104 -11.68 -20.56 11.09
CA TYR A 104 -11.46 -21.91 10.67
C TYR A 104 -11.74 -22.86 11.83
N GLY A 105 -12.73 -23.76 11.66
CA GLY A 105 -13.09 -24.76 12.67
C GLY A 105 -12.55 -26.15 12.38
N GLU A 106 -12.31 -26.47 11.11
CA GLU A 106 -11.83 -27.76 10.61
C GLU A 106 -10.77 -27.55 9.53
N PRO A 107 -9.91 -28.55 9.23
CA PRO A 107 -9.00 -28.49 8.10
C PRO A 107 -9.75 -28.23 6.80
N GLY A 108 -9.26 -27.30 5.99
CA GLY A 108 -9.86 -26.96 4.71
C GLY A 108 -10.12 -25.46 4.53
N ILE A 109 -11.08 -25.13 3.67
CA ILE A 109 -11.45 -23.76 3.34
C ILE A 109 -12.13 -23.10 4.53
N GLY A 110 -11.56 -22.03 5.05
CA GLY A 110 -12.18 -21.25 6.12
C GLY A 110 -13.41 -20.49 5.63
N ALA A 111 -14.42 -20.45 6.51
CA ALA A 111 -15.63 -19.69 6.26
C ALA A 111 -15.56 -18.32 6.94
N TYR A 112 -16.16 -17.32 6.32
CA TYR A 112 -16.41 -16.06 6.99
C TYR A 112 -17.28 -16.31 8.22
N ALA A 113 -16.79 -15.90 9.40
CA ALA A 113 -17.45 -16.22 10.68
C ALA A 113 -18.83 -15.58 10.81
N ASN A 114 -19.06 -14.47 10.13
CA ASN A 114 -20.31 -13.72 10.14
C ASN A 114 -20.89 -13.51 8.73
N ALA A 115 -20.42 -14.28 7.74
CA ALA A 115 -20.91 -14.11 6.40
C ALA A 115 -22.34 -14.68 6.32
N PRO A 116 -23.30 -13.89 5.99
CA PRO A 116 -24.10 -14.39 4.89
C PRO A 116 -24.26 -13.40 3.74
N GLU A 117 -24.22 -12.12 3.96
CA GLU A 117 -24.70 -11.21 2.92
C GLU A 117 -23.78 -10.02 2.69
N ASN A 118 -22.71 -9.89 3.47
CA ASN A 118 -21.82 -8.75 3.40
C ASN A 118 -20.37 -9.17 3.09
N TYR A 119 -20.01 -9.12 1.84
CA TYR A 119 -18.67 -9.47 1.37
C TYR A 119 -17.69 -8.30 1.41
N SER A 120 -17.80 -7.43 2.42
CA SER A 120 -16.95 -6.22 2.53
C SER A 120 -15.45 -6.51 2.53
N TYR A 121 -15.06 -7.69 2.98
CA TYR A 121 -13.69 -8.16 2.99
C TYR A 121 -13.28 -9.02 1.79
N ALA A 122 -14.20 -9.39 0.92
CA ALA A 122 -13.94 -10.35 -0.15
C ALA A 122 -12.80 -9.91 -1.05
N TYR A 123 -12.84 -8.67 -1.51
CA TYR A 123 -11.82 -8.12 -2.39
C TYR A 123 -10.48 -7.87 -1.69
N LEU A 124 -10.47 -7.69 -0.39
CA LEU A 124 -9.25 -7.52 0.41
C LEU A 124 -8.61 -8.86 0.74
N LEU A 125 -9.39 -9.80 1.27
CA LEU A 125 -8.89 -11.12 1.66
C LEU A 125 -8.58 -12.00 0.46
N GLY A 126 -9.30 -11.78 -0.66
CA GLY A 126 -9.15 -12.56 -1.86
C GLY A 126 -9.88 -13.90 -1.80
N TYR A 127 -9.61 -14.73 -2.76
CA TYR A 127 -10.35 -15.96 -3.01
C TYR A 127 -9.42 -17.18 -3.08
N TYR A 128 -10.04 -18.34 -3.03
CA TYR A 128 -9.40 -19.62 -3.11
C TYR A 128 -9.87 -20.35 -4.37
N THR A 129 -8.94 -20.92 -5.14
CA THR A 129 -9.24 -21.72 -6.31
C THR A 129 -8.68 -23.12 -6.21
N VAL A 130 -9.47 -24.11 -6.62
CA VAL A 130 -9.00 -25.48 -6.83
C VAL A 130 -8.95 -25.72 -8.34
N ASN A 131 -7.79 -25.82 -8.93
CA ASN A 131 -7.65 -26.34 -10.27
C ASN A 131 -7.09 -27.76 -10.23
N SER A 132 -7.12 -28.48 -11.37
CA SER A 132 -6.89 -29.92 -11.47
C SER A 132 -5.61 -30.46 -10.82
N ASN A 133 -4.70 -29.59 -10.39
CA ASN A 133 -3.41 -29.98 -9.82
C ASN A 133 -2.97 -29.15 -8.59
N HIS A 134 -3.57 -27.98 -8.32
CA HIS A 134 -3.11 -27.06 -7.26
C HIS A 134 -4.27 -26.25 -6.69
N GLU A 135 -4.20 -26.04 -5.39
CA GLU A 135 -5.04 -25.10 -4.65
C GLU A 135 -4.31 -23.74 -4.56
N ASN A 136 -4.93 -22.68 -5.06
CA ASN A 136 -4.36 -21.33 -5.07
C ASN A 136 -5.17 -20.40 -4.18
N MET A 137 -4.47 -19.64 -3.35
CA MET A 137 -5.03 -18.54 -2.57
C MET A 137 -4.51 -17.21 -3.12
N TYR A 138 -5.43 -16.28 -3.30
CA TYR A 138 -5.16 -14.92 -3.78
C TYR A 138 -5.52 -13.89 -2.73
N GLY A 139 -5.06 -12.66 -2.91
CA GLY A 139 -5.30 -11.57 -1.98
C GLY A 139 -4.49 -11.68 -0.69
N LEU A 140 -4.94 -11.00 0.35
CA LEU A 140 -4.25 -10.96 1.64
C LEU A 140 -4.06 -12.36 2.24
N ARG A 141 -5.03 -13.25 2.07
CA ARG A 141 -4.95 -14.65 2.54
C ARG A 141 -3.76 -15.38 1.94
N GLY A 142 -3.47 -15.17 0.66
CA GLY A 142 -2.32 -15.77 -0.02
C GLY A 142 -0.99 -15.42 0.65
N HIS A 143 -0.86 -14.19 1.16
CA HIS A 143 0.33 -13.75 1.86
C HIS A 143 0.39 -14.20 3.33
N LEU A 144 -0.75 -14.47 3.97
CA LEU A 144 -0.85 -14.83 5.38
C LEU A 144 -0.76 -16.33 5.64
N LYS A 145 -1.12 -17.17 4.67
CA LYS A 145 -1.22 -18.63 4.84
C LYS A 145 0.06 -19.28 5.38
N ASP A 146 1.22 -18.86 4.90
CA ASP A 146 2.49 -19.44 5.30
C ASP A 146 2.79 -19.18 6.78
N TYR A 147 2.48 -17.98 7.28
CA TYR A 147 2.60 -17.67 8.71
C TYR A 147 1.64 -18.51 9.55
N SER A 148 0.42 -18.69 9.07
CA SER A 148 -0.57 -19.52 9.73
C SER A 148 -0.12 -20.97 9.82
N LEU A 149 0.26 -21.58 8.71
CA LEU A 149 0.57 -23.01 8.64
C LEU A 149 1.92 -23.40 9.25
N PHE A 150 2.91 -22.51 9.25
CA PHE A 150 4.22 -22.81 9.87
C PHE A 150 4.26 -22.62 11.39
N HIS A 151 3.17 -22.11 12.00
CA HIS A 151 3.13 -21.80 13.42
C HIS A 151 1.92 -22.44 14.11
N LEU A 152 1.82 -23.75 13.98
CA LEU A 152 0.74 -24.54 14.55
C LEU A 152 0.85 -24.61 16.09
N ASP A 153 -0.30 -24.59 16.75
CA ASP A 153 -0.44 -24.87 18.18
C ASP A 153 -0.60 -26.38 18.44
N GLU A 154 -0.87 -26.75 19.68
CA GLU A 154 -1.09 -28.13 20.11
C GLU A 154 -2.36 -28.80 19.48
N ASN A 155 -3.25 -28.01 18.93
CA ASN A 155 -4.46 -28.45 18.25
C ASN A 155 -4.32 -28.46 16.73
N ASN A 156 -3.11 -28.30 16.21
CA ASN A 156 -2.82 -28.12 14.80
C ASN A 156 -3.49 -26.86 14.19
N LYS A 157 -3.83 -25.86 15.00
CA LYS A 157 -4.34 -24.57 14.54
C LYS A 157 -3.19 -23.59 14.37
N GLY A 158 -3.15 -22.92 13.23
CA GLY A 158 -2.16 -21.93 12.89
C GLY A 158 -2.30 -20.63 13.67
N ALA A 159 -1.29 -19.80 13.58
CA ALA A 159 -1.30 -18.47 14.20
C ALA A 159 -2.38 -17.60 13.59
N SER A 160 -3.15 -16.92 14.44
CA SER A 160 -4.18 -15.99 14.01
C SER A 160 -3.59 -14.63 13.65
N THR A 161 -4.14 -14.00 12.61
CA THR A 161 -3.75 -12.69 12.10
C THR A 161 -4.69 -11.62 12.62
N TYR A 162 -4.12 -10.55 13.17
CA TYR A 162 -4.87 -9.40 13.64
C TYR A 162 -4.68 -8.24 12.66
N LEU A 163 -5.78 -7.82 12.04
CA LEU A 163 -5.82 -6.69 11.12
C LEU A 163 -5.99 -5.37 11.89
N THR A 164 -5.68 -4.28 11.21
CA THR A 164 -5.93 -2.91 11.70
C THR A 164 -7.32 -2.40 11.32
N THR A 165 -8.01 -3.10 10.43
CA THR A 165 -9.34 -2.71 9.95
C THR A 165 -10.39 -2.78 11.04
N ASP A 166 -11.36 -1.88 10.97
CA ASP A 166 -12.59 -1.90 11.75
C ASP A 166 -13.70 -2.52 10.89
N THR A 167 -14.23 -3.65 11.30
CA THR A 167 -15.25 -4.37 10.52
C THR A 167 -16.52 -3.53 10.34
N ALA A 168 -16.94 -2.78 11.36
CA ALA A 168 -18.14 -1.94 11.25
C ALA A 168 -17.94 -0.81 10.22
N LEU A 169 -16.74 -0.21 10.17
CA LEU A 169 -16.40 0.79 9.16
C LEU A 169 -16.29 0.17 7.77
N GLN A 170 -15.65 -0.99 7.67
CA GLN A 170 -15.48 -1.73 6.40
C GLN A 170 -16.84 -2.11 5.82
N ASP A 171 -17.75 -2.63 6.64
CA ASP A 171 -19.10 -3.00 6.25
C ASP A 171 -19.93 -1.79 5.81
N PHE A 172 -19.88 -0.69 6.58
CA PHE A 172 -20.56 0.55 6.23
C PHE A 172 -20.01 1.12 4.90
N ALA A 173 -18.71 1.14 4.73
CA ALA A 173 -18.08 1.61 3.49
C ALA A 173 -18.53 0.77 2.27
N TYR A 174 -18.60 -0.54 2.44
CA TYR A 174 -18.97 -1.45 1.36
C TYR A 174 -20.47 -1.42 1.04
N THR A 175 -21.33 -1.57 2.05
CA THR A 175 -22.79 -1.71 1.84
C THR A 175 -23.51 -0.41 1.62
N ASP A 176 -23.11 0.63 2.37
CA ASP A 176 -23.86 1.87 2.41
C ASP A 176 -23.29 2.95 1.51
N LEU A 177 -21.95 3.04 1.41
CA LEU A 177 -21.30 4.06 0.62
C LEU A 177 -21.02 3.59 -0.80
N LEU A 178 -20.34 2.46 -0.99
CA LEU A 178 -20.12 1.89 -2.33
C LEU A 178 -21.42 1.37 -2.91
N ASN A 179 -22.25 0.67 -2.13
CA ASN A 179 -23.59 0.24 -2.47
C ASN A 179 -23.73 -0.34 -3.89
N GLY A 180 -22.81 -1.24 -4.25
CA GLY A 180 -22.75 -1.87 -5.57
C GLY A 180 -22.12 -1.01 -6.66
N GLN A 181 -21.70 0.22 -6.37
CA GLN A 181 -20.98 1.06 -7.33
C GLN A 181 -19.49 0.67 -7.37
N GLU A 182 -18.96 0.66 -8.58
CA GLU A 182 -17.55 0.36 -8.82
C GLU A 182 -16.64 1.45 -8.23
N GLY A 183 -15.75 1.07 -7.31
CA GLY A 183 -14.89 2.03 -6.63
C GLY A 183 -14.21 1.48 -5.38
N SER A 184 -13.64 2.39 -4.60
CA SER A 184 -13.01 2.04 -3.33
C SER A 184 -13.16 3.15 -2.27
N ILE A 185 -13.12 2.74 -1.00
CA ILE A 185 -13.04 3.63 0.14
C ILE A 185 -11.89 3.19 1.02
N THR A 186 -10.93 4.07 1.19
CA THR A 186 -9.75 3.88 2.03
C THR A 186 -9.78 4.86 3.18
N VAL A 187 -9.57 4.37 4.41
CA VAL A 187 -9.46 5.21 5.61
C VAL A 187 -8.20 4.82 6.37
N LEU A 188 -7.39 5.81 6.74
CA LEU A 188 -6.12 5.66 7.46
C LEU A 188 -6.16 6.41 8.78
N ASP A 189 -5.49 5.88 9.81
CA ASP A 189 -5.14 6.65 11.01
C ASP A 189 -4.01 7.64 10.68
N ASN A 190 -4.20 8.91 11.00
CA ASN A 190 -3.28 9.98 10.63
C ASN A 190 -1.88 9.82 11.25
N LYS A 191 -1.79 9.30 12.47
CA LYS A 191 -0.55 9.26 13.25
C LYS A 191 0.24 7.98 13.05
N THR A 192 -0.47 6.90 12.75
CA THR A 192 0.13 5.56 12.75
C THR A 192 0.29 4.97 11.36
N GLY A 193 -0.53 5.36 10.39
CA GLY A 193 -0.64 4.74 9.08
C GLY A 193 -1.45 3.44 9.08
N GLU A 194 -2.17 3.13 10.16
CA GLU A 194 -3.09 1.98 10.20
C GLU A 194 -4.15 2.12 9.13
N ILE A 195 -4.33 1.08 8.31
CA ILE A 195 -5.44 0.99 7.37
C ILE A 195 -6.67 0.55 8.17
N LEU A 196 -7.58 1.50 8.41
CA LEU A 196 -8.80 1.28 9.17
C LEU A 196 -9.92 0.70 8.30
N CYS A 197 -9.92 1.07 7.04
CA CYS A 197 -10.83 0.56 6.01
C CYS A 197 -10.11 0.51 4.67
N LEU A 198 -10.36 -0.55 3.91
CA LEU A 198 -9.93 -0.71 2.52
C LEU A 198 -11.03 -1.50 1.77
N ALA A 199 -12.18 -0.86 1.63
CA ALA A 199 -13.32 -1.43 0.93
C ALA A 199 -13.16 -1.21 -0.57
N SER A 200 -13.49 -2.23 -1.34
CA SER A 200 -13.49 -2.19 -2.82
C SER A 200 -14.74 -2.87 -3.34
N GLN A 201 -15.33 -2.30 -4.39
CA GLN A 201 -16.40 -2.90 -5.17
C GLN A 201 -15.98 -2.96 -6.64
N SER A 202 -16.07 -4.13 -7.22
CA SER A 202 -15.87 -4.36 -8.66
C SER A 202 -17.20 -4.69 -9.34
N THR A 203 -17.23 -4.62 -10.66
CA THR A 203 -18.34 -5.12 -11.47
C THR A 203 -18.42 -6.65 -11.49
N ILE A 204 -17.43 -7.33 -10.95
CA ILE A 204 -17.40 -8.78 -10.85
C ILE A 204 -18.06 -9.17 -9.52
N ASP A 205 -19.19 -9.87 -9.60
CA ASP A 205 -19.84 -10.43 -8.43
C ASP A 205 -18.95 -11.48 -7.77
N TYR A 206 -18.66 -11.26 -6.49
CA TYR A 206 -17.97 -12.23 -5.67
C TYR A 206 -18.98 -13.25 -5.14
N ASP A 207 -19.07 -14.42 -5.76
CA ASP A 207 -19.79 -15.56 -5.17
C ASP A 207 -18.80 -16.47 -4.46
N VAL A 208 -18.87 -16.47 -3.13
CA VAL A 208 -18.10 -17.39 -2.28
C VAL A 208 -18.30 -18.85 -2.67
N ASN A 209 -19.47 -19.20 -3.22
CA ASN A 209 -19.83 -20.54 -3.63
C ASN A 209 -19.45 -20.85 -5.07
N ASP A 210 -19.21 -19.84 -5.90
CA ASP A 210 -18.75 -20.00 -7.28
C ASP A 210 -17.35 -19.39 -7.50
N THR A 211 -16.35 -20.13 -7.01
CA THR A 211 -14.93 -19.78 -7.22
C THR A 211 -14.54 -19.73 -8.71
N ASN A 212 -15.35 -20.31 -9.61
CA ASN A 212 -15.10 -20.26 -11.04
C ASN A 212 -15.42 -18.89 -11.67
N ALA A 213 -16.28 -18.09 -11.05
CA ALA A 213 -16.55 -16.72 -11.50
C ALA A 213 -15.27 -15.87 -11.50
N PHE A 214 -14.39 -16.09 -10.53
CA PHE A 214 -13.07 -15.44 -10.46
C PHE A 214 -12.01 -16.05 -11.38
N VAL A 215 -12.12 -17.36 -11.69
CA VAL A 215 -11.14 -18.10 -12.48
C VAL A 215 -11.34 -17.90 -13.98
N SER A 216 -12.57 -17.63 -14.40
CA SER A 216 -12.90 -17.46 -15.83
C SER A 216 -12.42 -16.14 -16.40
N ASP A 217 -12.04 -15.19 -15.55
CA ASP A 217 -11.55 -13.91 -16.02
C ASP A 217 -10.01 -13.91 -16.05
N THR A 218 -9.44 -13.56 -17.18
CA THR A 218 -8.00 -13.34 -17.36
C THR A 218 -7.52 -12.07 -16.67
N THR A 219 -8.37 -11.48 -15.84
CA THR A 219 -8.07 -10.23 -15.15
C THR A 219 -7.06 -10.44 -14.02
N PRO A 220 -6.02 -9.61 -13.94
CA PRO A 220 -5.05 -9.66 -12.86
C PRO A 220 -5.73 -9.53 -11.49
N ASP A 221 -5.18 -10.19 -10.48
CA ASP A 221 -5.57 -10.13 -9.05
C ASP A 221 -5.88 -8.69 -8.55
N GLY A 222 -5.29 -7.70 -9.22
CA GLY A 222 -5.46 -6.28 -8.97
C GLY A 222 -6.84 -5.70 -9.24
N GLN A 223 -7.60 -6.21 -10.17
CA GLN A 223 -8.91 -5.61 -10.52
C GLN A 223 -9.95 -5.76 -9.40
N PHE A 224 -9.70 -6.62 -8.43
CA PHE A 224 -10.59 -6.83 -7.30
C PHE A 224 -10.31 -5.87 -6.14
N ARG A 225 -9.08 -5.37 -6.01
CA ARG A 225 -8.66 -4.48 -4.92
C ARG A 225 -8.41 -3.07 -5.45
N ARG A 226 -9.48 -2.38 -5.84
CA ARG A 226 -9.39 -1.05 -6.46
C ARG A 226 -8.59 -0.06 -5.63
N GLY A 227 -8.69 -0.10 -4.33
CA GLY A 227 -7.91 0.77 -3.44
C GLY A 227 -6.39 0.70 -3.63
N THR A 228 -5.86 -0.43 -4.10
CA THR A 228 -4.41 -0.67 -4.27
C THR A 228 -3.98 -0.99 -5.69
N TYR A 229 -4.91 -1.40 -6.56
CA TYR A 229 -4.61 -1.84 -7.92
C TYR A 229 -5.29 -1.03 -9.01
N GLU A 230 -6.03 0.00 -8.67
CA GLU A 230 -6.51 1.00 -9.61
C GLU A 230 -5.49 2.15 -9.64
N ASN A 231 -4.96 2.44 -10.81
CA ASN A 231 -3.92 3.43 -10.99
C ASN A 231 -4.36 4.35 -12.13
N ASP A 232 -4.99 5.45 -11.75
CA ASP A 232 -5.62 6.37 -12.68
C ASP A 232 -5.16 7.82 -12.42
N PRO A 233 -5.37 8.71 -13.39
CA PRO A 233 -5.09 10.12 -13.20
C PRO A 233 -5.84 10.68 -11.97
N PRO A 234 -5.15 11.39 -11.07
CA PRO A 234 -5.74 11.90 -9.85
C PRO A 234 -6.71 13.07 -10.05
N GLY A 235 -6.70 13.66 -11.23
CA GLY A 235 -7.44 14.87 -11.48
C GLY A 235 -7.09 15.99 -10.48
N SER A 236 -8.04 16.84 -10.18
CA SER A 236 -7.84 18.01 -9.32
C SER A 236 -7.37 17.71 -7.88
N THR A 237 -7.30 16.45 -7.45
CA THR A 237 -6.67 16.13 -6.15
C THR A 237 -5.16 16.37 -6.16
N PHE A 238 -4.51 16.28 -7.34
CA PHE A 238 -3.10 16.59 -7.49
C PHE A 238 -2.75 18.06 -7.20
N LYS A 239 -3.74 18.96 -7.25
CA LYS A 239 -3.58 20.38 -6.90
C LYS A 239 -3.05 20.57 -5.46
N VAL A 240 -3.28 19.61 -4.58
CA VAL A 240 -2.69 19.58 -3.22
C VAL A 240 -1.17 19.53 -3.30
N ILE A 241 -0.61 18.71 -4.20
CA ILE A 241 0.85 18.57 -4.38
C ILE A 241 1.42 19.83 -5.05
N THR A 242 0.74 20.36 -6.05
CA THR A 242 1.14 21.61 -6.73
C THR A 242 1.14 22.79 -5.76
N ALA A 243 0.11 22.90 -4.91
CA ALA A 243 0.06 23.91 -3.85
C ALA A 243 1.19 23.74 -2.84
N ALA A 244 1.48 22.52 -2.41
CA ALA A 244 2.59 22.23 -1.51
C ALA A 244 3.94 22.64 -2.12
N ALA A 245 4.15 22.35 -3.41
CA ALA A 245 5.36 22.76 -4.14
C ALA A 245 5.50 24.29 -4.22
N ALA A 246 4.42 24.99 -4.56
CA ALA A 246 4.40 26.44 -4.65
C ALA A 246 4.65 27.11 -3.29
N LEU A 247 3.98 26.67 -2.23
CA LEU A 247 4.18 27.17 -0.88
C LEU A 247 5.59 26.90 -0.34
N THR A 248 6.18 25.76 -0.71
CA THR A 248 7.56 25.42 -0.36
C THR A 248 8.53 26.35 -1.09
N MET A 249 8.32 26.58 -2.38
CA MET A 249 9.11 27.55 -3.16
C MET A 249 9.03 28.96 -2.56
N MET A 250 7.84 29.41 -2.16
CA MET A 250 7.66 30.70 -1.47
C MET A 250 8.50 30.79 -0.20
N GLU A 251 8.47 29.73 0.63
CA GLU A 251 9.24 29.71 1.88
C GLU A 251 10.75 29.71 1.62
N GLU A 252 11.21 28.89 0.68
CA GLU A 252 12.65 28.73 0.33
C GLU A 252 13.24 30.01 -0.32
N GLU A 253 12.48 30.68 -1.18
CA GLU A 253 12.95 31.86 -1.93
C GLU A 253 12.55 33.19 -1.29
N GLY A 254 11.72 33.14 -0.22
CA GLY A 254 11.23 34.35 0.45
C GLY A 254 10.31 35.20 -0.42
N LEU A 255 9.47 34.54 -1.23
CA LEU A 255 8.52 35.22 -2.12
C LEU A 255 7.36 35.77 -1.31
N GLY A 256 6.84 36.95 -1.74
CA GLY A 256 5.66 37.57 -1.14
C GLY A 256 4.35 36.90 -1.60
N ASP A 257 3.24 37.28 -0.96
CA ASP A 257 1.92 36.72 -1.26
C ASP A 257 1.46 36.99 -2.70
N ASP A 258 1.98 38.04 -3.35
CA ASP A 258 1.73 38.32 -4.77
C ASP A 258 2.08 37.15 -5.71
N PHE A 259 2.98 36.23 -5.28
CA PHE A 259 3.30 35.01 -6.03
C PHE A 259 2.09 34.08 -6.20
N LEU A 260 1.17 34.07 -5.25
CA LEU A 260 -0.04 33.25 -5.29
C LEU A 260 -1.24 33.97 -5.91
N HIS A 261 -1.06 35.22 -6.35
CA HIS A 261 -2.12 35.99 -6.99
C HIS A 261 -2.20 35.65 -8.48
N TYR A 262 -3.42 35.47 -8.99
CA TYR A 262 -3.70 35.20 -10.39
C TYR A 262 -5.01 35.86 -10.80
N TYR A 263 -5.03 36.51 -11.98
CA TYR A 263 -6.22 37.03 -12.59
C TYR A 263 -6.78 36.02 -13.60
N ASP A 264 -7.83 35.30 -13.21
CA ASP A 264 -8.46 34.27 -14.00
C ASP A 264 -9.44 34.85 -15.04
N THR A 265 -9.26 34.46 -16.29
CA THR A 265 -10.12 34.84 -17.42
C THR A 265 -10.96 33.68 -17.93
N GLY A 266 -10.99 32.53 -17.22
CA GLY A 266 -11.71 31.32 -17.60
C GLY A 266 -10.91 30.41 -18.53
N THR A 267 -9.84 30.93 -19.16
CA THR A 267 -8.97 30.17 -20.05
C THR A 267 -7.50 30.53 -19.86
N PHE A 268 -6.61 29.57 -20.09
CA PHE A 268 -5.17 29.74 -20.01
C PHE A 268 -4.48 28.97 -21.14
N THR A 269 -3.64 29.64 -21.90
CA THR A 269 -2.83 29.03 -22.96
C THR A 269 -1.36 29.13 -22.57
N PRO A 270 -0.64 28.00 -22.33
CA PRO A 270 0.78 28.02 -22.07
C PRO A 270 1.56 28.71 -23.19
N GLN A 271 2.61 29.43 -22.81
CA GLN A 271 3.40 30.16 -23.80
C GLN A 271 4.06 29.20 -24.81
N GLY A 272 3.85 29.46 -26.09
CA GLY A 272 4.41 28.64 -27.17
C GLY A 272 3.55 27.43 -27.55
N ASP A 273 2.40 27.26 -26.93
CA ASP A 273 1.45 26.20 -27.25
C ASP A 273 0.18 26.75 -27.92
N SER A 274 -0.51 25.89 -28.67
CA SER A 274 -1.82 26.20 -29.26
C SER A 274 -2.99 25.62 -28.44
N TRP A 275 -2.69 24.79 -27.43
CA TRP A 275 -3.70 24.15 -26.60
C TRP A 275 -4.08 25.07 -25.43
N THR A 276 -5.39 25.22 -25.26
CA THR A 276 -5.97 26.10 -24.24
C THR A 276 -6.65 25.28 -23.15
N ILE A 277 -6.25 25.54 -21.93
CA ILE A 277 -6.89 24.99 -20.71
C ILE A 277 -8.09 25.86 -20.37
N SER A 278 -9.19 25.26 -19.95
CA SER A 278 -10.35 25.98 -19.44
C SER A 278 -10.75 25.51 -18.04
N ASN A 279 -11.37 26.40 -17.30
CA ASN A 279 -12.06 26.04 -16.08
C ASN A 279 -13.32 25.21 -16.38
N TYR A 280 -13.82 24.51 -15.37
CA TYR A 280 -15.06 23.78 -15.48
C TYR A 280 -16.18 24.73 -15.96
N GLN A 281 -16.97 24.32 -16.95
CA GLN A 281 -18.03 25.11 -17.60
C GLN A 281 -17.57 26.48 -18.12
N ASN A 282 -16.28 26.69 -18.33
CA ASN A 282 -15.66 27.96 -18.73
C ASN A 282 -15.94 29.13 -17.75
N GLU A 283 -16.10 28.83 -16.45
CA GLU A 283 -16.29 29.85 -15.43
C GLU A 283 -15.08 30.79 -15.32
N VAL A 284 -15.37 32.05 -15.00
CA VAL A 284 -14.38 33.12 -14.84
C VAL A 284 -14.42 33.62 -13.40
N PHE A 285 -13.27 33.57 -12.71
CA PHE A 285 -13.17 33.90 -11.30
C PHE A 285 -12.57 35.29 -11.03
N GLY A 286 -11.90 35.89 -12.02
CA GLY A 286 -11.22 37.20 -11.85
C GLY A 286 -10.01 37.12 -10.92
N ASP A 287 -9.86 38.09 -10.01
CA ASP A 287 -8.80 38.07 -9.02
C ASP A 287 -8.98 36.91 -8.06
N CYS A 288 -8.00 36.04 -7.98
CA CYS A 288 -8.01 34.88 -7.09
C CYS A 288 -6.65 34.54 -6.51
N GLU A 289 -6.68 34.00 -5.32
CA GLU A 289 -5.53 33.48 -4.57
C GLU A 289 -5.66 31.97 -4.35
N LEU A 290 -4.68 31.36 -3.66
CA LEU A 290 -4.61 29.92 -3.46
C LEU A 290 -5.89 29.32 -2.81
N ASN A 291 -6.46 29.98 -1.82
CA ASN A 291 -7.61 29.47 -1.09
C ASN A 291 -8.85 29.38 -2.00
N GLU A 292 -9.13 30.44 -2.77
CA GLU A 292 -10.21 30.47 -3.73
C GLU A 292 -9.97 29.50 -4.89
N ALA A 293 -8.74 29.42 -5.38
CA ALA A 293 -8.35 28.50 -6.44
C ALA A 293 -8.51 27.03 -6.00
N MET A 294 -8.19 26.70 -4.74
CA MET A 294 -8.40 25.37 -4.16
C MET A 294 -9.89 25.09 -3.97
N ARG A 295 -10.64 26.07 -3.43
CA ARG A 295 -12.08 26.01 -3.17
C ARG A 295 -12.86 25.70 -4.43
N TYR A 296 -12.67 26.49 -5.47
CA TYR A 296 -13.39 26.35 -6.75
C TYR A 296 -12.68 25.44 -7.75
N SER A 297 -11.54 24.87 -7.34
CA SER A 297 -10.77 23.96 -8.20
C SER A 297 -10.37 24.56 -9.55
N ILE A 298 -9.89 25.81 -9.57
CA ILE A 298 -9.61 26.61 -10.76
C ILE A 298 -8.45 25.99 -11.56
N ASN A 299 -8.71 25.42 -12.72
CA ASN A 299 -7.70 24.77 -13.56
C ASN A 299 -6.66 25.76 -14.08
N CYS A 300 -7.11 26.92 -14.57
CA CYS A 300 -6.24 27.95 -15.13
C CYS A 300 -5.23 28.48 -14.11
N TYR A 301 -5.67 28.65 -12.85
CA TYR A 301 -4.80 29.02 -11.75
C TYR A 301 -3.70 28.01 -11.55
N PHE A 302 -4.05 26.73 -11.35
CA PHE A 302 -3.05 25.68 -11.08
C PHE A 302 -2.16 25.37 -12.28
N ALA A 303 -2.65 25.50 -13.50
CA ALA A 303 -1.85 25.40 -14.71
C ALA A 303 -0.75 26.50 -14.76
N ASN A 304 -1.12 27.75 -14.48
CA ASN A 304 -0.19 28.85 -14.40
C ASN A 304 0.79 28.68 -13.23
N LEU A 305 0.30 28.32 -12.05
CA LEU A 305 1.11 28.10 -10.86
C LEU A 305 2.13 26.97 -11.08
N GLY A 306 1.72 25.86 -11.71
CA GLY A 306 2.61 24.75 -12.05
C GLY A 306 3.75 25.15 -12.98
N ILE A 307 3.48 25.99 -13.97
CA ILE A 307 4.55 26.55 -14.86
C ILE A 307 5.52 27.43 -14.07
N GLN A 308 5.01 28.25 -13.13
CA GLN A 308 5.88 29.08 -12.28
C GLN A 308 6.74 28.26 -11.33
N VAL A 309 6.20 27.19 -10.77
CA VAL A 309 6.91 26.21 -9.90
C VAL A 309 7.95 25.44 -10.69
N GLY A 310 7.62 25.02 -11.91
CA GLY A 310 8.49 24.27 -12.81
C GLY A 310 8.50 22.75 -12.54
N ALA A 311 8.95 22.00 -13.55
CA ALA A 311 8.96 20.54 -13.55
C ALA A 311 9.77 19.94 -12.40
N ASP A 312 10.98 20.46 -12.16
CA ASP A 312 11.90 19.95 -11.13
C ASP A 312 11.26 19.98 -9.74
N ARG A 313 10.65 21.10 -9.35
CA ARG A 313 10.02 21.23 -8.04
C ARG A 313 8.74 20.43 -7.93
N LEU A 314 7.97 20.28 -9.01
CA LEU A 314 6.80 19.39 -9.02
C LEU A 314 7.23 17.94 -8.83
N ASN A 315 8.26 17.48 -9.53
CA ASN A 315 8.83 16.14 -9.38
C ASN A 315 9.39 15.92 -7.97
N ASP A 316 10.14 16.87 -7.42
CA ASP A 316 10.68 16.80 -6.06
C ASP A 316 9.56 16.70 -5.02
N MET A 317 8.51 17.50 -5.17
CA MET A 317 7.37 17.44 -4.25
C MET A 317 6.60 16.13 -4.39
N ALA A 318 6.35 15.67 -5.61
CA ALA A 318 5.76 14.36 -5.86
C ALA A 318 6.59 13.23 -5.21
N ALA A 319 7.91 13.27 -5.34
CA ALA A 319 8.81 12.31 -4.70
C ALA A 319 8.78 12.40 -3.17
N ARG A 320 8.65 13.60 -2.57
CA ARG A 320 8.44 13.75 -1.12
C ARG A 320 7.13 13.11 -0.67
N PHE A 321 6.11 13.11 -1.52
CA PHE A 321 4.86 12.36 -1.32
C PHE A 321 4.95 10.89 -1.79
N MET A 322 6.14 10.36 -2.02
CA MET A 322 6.42 8.97 -2.43
C MET A 322 5.88 8.60 -3.84
N ILE A 323 5.41 9.54 -4.65
CA ILE A 323 5.04 9.28 -6.04
C ILE A 323 6.31 9.01 -6.83
N GLY A 324 6.29 7.98 -7.67
CA GLY A 324 7.49 7.50 -8.38
C GLY A 324 8.43 6.65 -7.53
N GLN A 325 8.00 6.24 -6.32
CA GLN A 325 8.79 5.39 -5.43
C GLN A 325 7.99 4.16 -4.99
N ASP A 326 8.71 3.05 -4.73
CA ASP A 326 8.11 1.84 -4.22
C ASP A 326 7.68 2.01 -2.76
N ILE A 327 6.42 1.75 -2.47
CA ILE A 327 5.88 1.75 -1.12
C ILE A 327 5.72 0.31 -0.67
N GLU A 328 6.58 -0.12 0.23
CA GLU A 328 6.46 -1.43 0.86
C GLU A 328 5.34 -1.42 1.90
N ILE A 329 4.31 -2.24 1.70
CA ILE A 329 3.22 -2.45 2.65
C ILE A 329 3.25 -3.93 3.07
N PRO A 330 3.57 -4.25 4.32
CA PRO A 330 3.66 -5.64 4.75
C PRO A 330 2.35 -6.40 4.49
N PHE A 331 2.44 -7.54 3.80
CA PHE A 331 1.34 -8.43 3.40
C PHE A 331 0.33 -7.87 2.40
N LEU A 332 0.52 -6.65 1.91
CA LEU A 332 -0.38 -6.04 0.95
C LEU A 332 0.42 -5.51 -0.24
N CYS A 333 0.02 -5.87 -1.44
CA CYS A 333 0.60 -5.31 -2.67
C CYS A 333 -0.21 -4.11 -3.14
N THR A 334 0.47 -3.14 -3.73
CA THR A 334 -0.12 -1.97 -4.39
C THR A 334 0.60 -1.71 -5.71
N LEU A 335 -0.11 -1.15 -6.67
CA LEU A 335 0.52 -0.64 -7.88
C LEU A 335 1.41 0.55 -7.53
N HIS A 336 2.39 0.77 -8.39
CA HIS A 336 3.31 1.89 -8.31
C HIS A 336 2.62 3.16 -8.84
N SER A 337 2.53 4.18 -8.00
CA SER A 337 2.04 5.49 -8.45
C SER A 337 3.16 6.22 -9.17
N SER A 338 2.85 6.85 -10.29
CA SER A 338 3.83 7.48 -11.17
C SER A 338 3.46 8.91 -11.54
N ILE A 339 4.46 9.67 -11.88
CA ILE A 339 4.38 10.99 -12.50
C ILE A 339 5.40 11.03 -13.62
N ASP A 340 4.98 11.51 -14.78
CA ASP A 340 5.86 11.66 -15.94
C ASP A 340 5.74 13.06 -16.53
N ILE A 341 6.78 13.88 -16.28
CA ILE A 341 6.93 15.22 -16.84
C ILE A 341 8.15 15.20 -17.82
N GLU A 342 8.28 14.13 -18.60
CA GLU A 342 9.50 13.85 -19.38
C GLU A 342 9.88 14.91 -20.43
N ASN A 343 9.02 15.72 -20.90
CA ASN A 343 9.37 16.65 -22.00
C ASN A 343 9.40 18.12 -21.60
N ASP A 344 9.27 18.46 -20.33
CA ASP A 344 9.37 19.82 -19.75
C ASP A 344 8.70 20.93 -20.58
N THR A 345 7.71 20.57 -21.38
CA THR A 345 6.98 21.58 -22.13
C THR A 345 6.03 22.31 -21.19
N PRO A 346 5.82 23.63 -21.38
CA PRO A 346 4.85 24.36 -20.58
C PRO A 346 3.46 23.71 -20.54
N ALA A 347 3.03 23.06 -21.62
CA ALA A 347 1.75 22.34 -21.67
C ALA A 347 1.74 21.10 -20.79
N THR A 348 2.81 20.28 -20.82
CA THR A 348 2.90 19.07 -19.97
C THR A 348 2.95 19.45 -18.49
N ILE A 349 3.75 20.43 -18.12
CA ILE A 349 3.84 20.94 -16.74
C ILE A 349 2.48 21.46 -16.28
N ALA A 350 1.81 22.26 -17.11
CA ALA A 350 0.49 22.80 -16.81
C ALA A 350 -0.56 21.70 -16.60
N GLN A 351 -0.57 20.67 -17.46
CA GLN A 351 -1.51 19.52 -17.34
C GLN A 351 -1.26 18.72 -16.06
N THR A 352 0.01 18.40 -15.79
CA THR A 352 0.38 17.68 -14.58
C THR A 352 0.00 18.46 -13.33
N ALA A 353 0.16 19.79 -13.32
CA ALA A 353 -0.12 20.62 -12.16
C ALA A 353 -1.58 20.57 -11.69
N PHE A 354 -2.54 20.20 -12.55
CA PHE A 354 -3.92 19.98 -12.12
C PHE A 354 -4.36 18.50 -12.22
N GLY A 355 -3.37 17.56 -12.33
CA GLY A 355 -3.59 16.12 -12.20
C GLY A 355 -4.08 15.42 -13.46
N GLN A 356 -3.73 15.96 -14.60
CA GLN A 356 -3.90 15.35 -15.91
C GLN A 356 -2.54 14.89 -16.48
N SER A 357 -2.48 14.51 -17.74
CA SER A 357 -1.27 13.96 -18.36
C SER A 357 -0.94 12.54 -17.86
N ASN A 358 0.33 12.13 -17.82
CA ASN A 358 0.79 10.80 -17.46
C ASN A 358 1.02 10.65 -15.93
N THR A 359 0.11 11.18 -15.12
CA THR A 359 0.16 11.02 -13.67
C THR A 359 -0.86 9.96 -13.27
N GLU A 360 -0.41 8.93 -12.57
CA GLU A 360 -1.23 7.81 -12.12
C GLU A 360 -1.01 7.56 -10.62
N ILE A 361 -2.07 7.55 -9.83
CA ILE A 361 -2.00 7.41 -8.36
C ILE A 361 -3.10 6.48 -7.87
N THR A 362 -2.73 5.50 -7.03
CA THR A 362 -3.73 4.60 -6.44
C THR A 362 -4.57 5.29 -5.35
N PRO A 363 -5.83 4.87 -5.12
CA PRO A 363 -6.67 5.43 -4.05
C PRO A 363 -6.04 5.34 -2.65
N LEU A 364 -5.32 4.27 -2.35
CA LEU A 364 -4.56 4.16 -1.09
C LEU A 364 -3.48 5.25 -1.00
N HIS A 365 -2.75 5.47 -2.07
CA HIS A 365 -1.72 6.52 -2.09
C HIS A 365 -2.32 7.93 -1.99
N MET A 366 -3.50 8.13 -2.60
CA MET A 366 -4.28 9.36 -2.43
C MET A 366 -4.66 9.60 -0.97
N ALA A 367 -5.11 8.55 -0.24
CA ALA A 367 -5.37 8.64 1.20
C ALA A 367 -4.08 8.95 2.00
N MET A 368 -2.92 8.41 1.58
CA MET A 368 -1.63 8.72 2.20
C MET A 368 -1.19 10.17 1.98
N ILE A 369 -1.49 10.75 0.81
CA ILE A 369 -1.25 12.18 0.56
C ILE A 369 -2.05 13.03 1.55
N ALA A 370 -3.35 12.73 1.72
CA ALA A 370 -4.19 13.39 2.73
C ALA A 370 -3.65 13.17 4.15
N GLN A 371 -3.20 11.94 4.47
CA GLN A 371 -2.60 11.58 5.76
C GLN A 371 -1.33 12.40 6.05
N ALA A 372 -0.47 12.62 5.07
CA ALA A 372 0.74 13.41 5.25
C ALA A 372 0.41 14.86 5.63
N VAL A 373 -0.59 15.47 4.98
CA VAL A 373 -1.07 16.82 5.33
C VAL A 373 -1.71 16.84 6.72
N ALA A 374 -2.55 15.86 7.05
CA ALA A 374 -3.15 15.72 8.37
C ALA A 374 -2.10 15.60 9.48
N ASN A 375 -1.04 14.87 9.23
CA ASN A 375 0.06 14.56 10.15
C ASN A 375 1.24 15.54 10.05
N LYS A 376 0.95 16.82 9.78
CA LYS A 376 1.92 17.91 9.81
C LYS A 376 3.09 17.74 8.84
N GLY A 377 2.82 17.24 7.66
CA GLY A 377 3.81 16.97 6.62
C GLY A 377 4.55 15.64 6.76
N VAL A 378 4.17 14.78 7.70
CA VAL A 378 4.82 13.48 7.92
C VAL A 378 3.99 12.36 7.33
N MET A 379 4.48 11.72 6.27
CA MET A 379 3.86 10.54 5.67
C MET A 379 4.30 9.27 6.40
N MET A 380 3.31 8.47 6.85
CA MET A 380 3.55 7.20 7.53
C MET A 380 3.43 6.03 6.55
N GLN A 381 4.18 4.96 6.81
CA GLN A 381 4.03 3.70 6.07
C GLN A 381 2.67 3.08 6.41
N PRO A 382 1.81 2.82 5.40
CA PRO A 382 0.55 2.15 5.68
C PRO A 382 0.78 0.68 6.02
N TYR A 383 -0.09 0.13 6.85
CA TYR A 383 -0.10 -1.30 7.18
C TYR A 383 -1.49 -1.78 7.56
N ILE A 384 -1.74 -3.05 7.26
CA ILE A 384 -3.04 -3.68 7.50
C ILE A 384 -2.95 -4.84 8.50
N VAL A 385 -1.78 -5.46 8.64
CA VAL A 385 -1.53 -6.52 9.63
C VAL A 385 -0.80 -5.92 10.82
N SER A 386 -1.45 -5.90 11.98
CA SER A 386 -0.85 -5.42 13.23
C SER A 386 0.03 -6.47 13.89
N SER A 387 -0.42 -7.73 13.89
CA SER A 387 0.34 -8.84 14.48
C SER A 387 -0.19 -10.21 14.02
N ILE A 388 0.68 -11.23 14.15
CA ILE A 388 0.34 -12.64 13.95
C ILE A 388 0.74 -13.40 15.21
N LYS A 389 -0.22 -14.09 15.85
CA LYS A 389 -0.05 -14.68 17.19
C LYS A 389 -0.70 -16.05 17.29
N SER A 390 -0.11 -16.93 18.11
CA SER A 390 -0.75 -18.15 18.60
C SER A 390 -0.65 -18.19 20.12
N GLY A 391 -1.76 -18.09 20.80
CA GLY A 391 -1.83 -17.94 22.25
C GLY A 391 -1.03 -16.72 22.74
N ARG A 392 -0.04 -16.96 23.60
CA ARG A 392 0.85 -15.88 24.11
C ARG A 392 2.04 -15.59 23.22
N ARG A 393 2.26 -16.36 22.16
CA ARG A 393 3.43 -16.23 21.29
C ARG A 393 3.13 -15.34 20.11
N SER A 394 3.93 -14.29 19.93
CA SER A 394 3.85 -13.42 18.74
C SER A 394 4.94 -13.85 17.76
N TYR A 395 4.55 -14.01 16.51
CA TYR A 395 5.42 -14.35 15.38
C TYR A 395 5.72 -13.15 14.49
N TYR A 396 4.78 -12.20 14.47
CA TYR A 396 4.92 -10.94 13.78
C TYR A 396 4.26 -9.83 14.62
N THR A 397 4.88 -8.68 14.64
CA THR A 397 4.31 -7.43 15.17
C THR A 397 4.85 -6.28 14.35
N ILE A 398 3.98 -5.44 13.87
CA ILE A 398 4.34 -4.28 13.06
C ILE A 398 5.14 -3.25 13.86
N HIS A 399 6.09 -2.62 13.20
CA HIS A 399 6.77 -1.44 13.71
C HIS A 399 6.36 -0.23 12.85
N LYS A 400 5.74 0.77 13.48
CA LYS A 400 5.34 2.01 12.82
C LYS A 400 6.56 2.71 12.22
N LYS A 401 6.46 3.08 10.96
CA LYS A 401 7.59 3.68 10.21
C LYS A 401 7.14 4.95 9.50
N LYS A 402 7.94 6.00 9.64
CA LYS A 402 7.84 7.19 8.80
C LYS A 402 8.46 6.89 7.43
N LEU A 403 7.77 7.24 6.35
CA LEU A 403 8.29 7.17 4.99
C LEU A 403 9.03 8.44 4.62
N SER A 404 8.40 9.61 4.80
CA SER A 404 8.96 10.88 4.37
C SER A 404 8.51 12.05 5.24
N GLU A 405 9.20 13.18 5.10
CA GLU A 405 8.73 14.50 5.49
C GLU A 405 8.47 15.30 4.21
N THR A 406 7.21 15.63 3.98
CA THR A 406 6.79 16.22 2.70
C THR A 406 7.01 17.73 2.67
N MET A 407 6.74 18.42 3.78
CA MET A 407 6.79 19.88 3.85
C MET A 407 7.03 20.39 5.28
N SER A 408 7.34 21.67 5.42
CA SER A 408 7.45 22.37 6.71
C SER A 408 6.06 22.55 7.37
N LEU A 409 6.04 22.84 8.68
CA LEU A 409 4.79 23.13 9.39
C LEU A 409 4.10 24.38 8.83
N SER A 410 4.86 25.42 8.45
CA SER A 410 4.31 26.67 7.90
C SER A 410 3.61 26.42 6.56
N VAL A 411 4.22 25.64 5.68
CA VAL A 411 3.65 25.23 4.39
C VAL A 411 2.40 24.37 4.63
N ASN A 412 2.48 23.42 5.56
CA ASN A 412 1.37 22.55 5.91
C ASN A 412 0.13 23.31 6.41
N ASP A 413 0.32 24.30 7.28
CA ASP A 413 -0.78 25.08 7.84
C ASP A 413 -1.49 25.91 6.76
N LYS A 414 -0.75 26.52 5.83
CA LYS A 414 -1.33 27.23 4.68
C LYS A 414 -2.11 26.28 3.76
N LEU A 415 -1.54 25.10 3.48
CA LEU A 415 -2.19 24.09 2.64
C LEU A 415 -3.48 23.57 3.29
N LYS A 416 -3.46 23.32 4.62
CA LYS A 416 -4.66 22.92 5.37
C LYS A 416 -5.76 24.00 5.26
N THR A 417 -5.40 25.28 5.37
CA THR A 417 -6.37 26.37 5.21
C THR A 417 -7.05 26.30 3.84
N ALA A 418 -6.29 26.14 2.76
CA ALA A 418 -6.84 26.02 1.42
C ALA A 418 -7.74 24.78 1.24
N MET A 419 -7.35 23.63 1.82
CA MET A 419 -8.17 22.42 1.79
C MET A 419 -9.43 22.51 2.64
N HIS A 420 -9.41 23.29 3.73
CA HIS A 420 -10.58 23.56 4.55
C HIS A 420 -11.60 24.41 3.80
N GLU A 421 -11.16 25.47 3.12
CA GLU A 421 -12.01 26.29 2.26
C GLU A 421 -12.71 25.45 1.18
N ALA A 422 -11.99 24.48 0.59
CA ALA A 422 -12.59 23.55 -0.35
C ALA A 422 -13.60 22.62 0.33
N ALA A 423 -13.31 22.11 1.52
CA ALA A 423 -14.23 21.25 2.26
C ALA A 423 -15.55 21.97 2.61
N MET A 424 -15.47 23.24 2.97
CA MET A 424 -16.66 24.07 3.23
C MET A 424 -17.55 24.17 1.99
N GLU A 425 -16.97 24.30 0.80
CA GLU A 425 -17.70 24.32 -0.47
C GLU A 425 -18.40 22.99 -0.76
N TYR A 426 -17.83 21.87 -0.33
CA TYR A 426 -18.40 20.53 -0.48
C TYR A 426 -19.49 20.22 0.58
N GLY A 427 -19.78 21.15 1.48
CA GLY A 427 -20.85 21.03 2.49
C GLY A 427 -20.38 20.58 3.87
N PHE A 428 -19.06 20.45 4.12
CA PHE A 428 -18.53 20.13 5.44
C PHE A 428 -18.52 21.34 6.36
N ASN A 429 -19.69 21.74 6.85
CA ASN A 429 -19.74 22.82 7.84
C ASN A 429 -19.24 22.33 9.21
N GLU A 430 -18.44 23.15 9.89
CA GLU A 430 -17.81 22.83 11.16
C GLU A 430 -18.79 22.44 12.27
N GLN A 431 -19.99 23.02 12.25
CA GLN A 431 -21.00 22.77 13.26
C GLN A 431 -21.51 21.34 13.28
N ASN A 432 -21.60 20.71 12.11
CA ASN A 432 -22.14 19.36 11.93
C ASN A 432 -21.04 18.30 11.86
N TYR A 433 -19.89 18.64 11.26
CA TYR A 433 -18.86 17.68 10.88
C TYR A 433 -17.53 17.87 11.61
N GLY A 434 -17.36 19.00 12.34
CA GLY A 434 -16.07 19.40 12.88
C GLY A 434 -15.14 19.94 11.78
N MET A 435 -13.87 20.02 12.11
CA MET A 435 -12.85 20.46 11.14
C MET A 435 -12.55 19.36 10.13
N VAL A 436 -12.96 19.58 8.90
CA VAL A 436 -12.69 18.69 7.75
C VAL A 436 -11.88 19.45 6.71
N TYR A 437 -11.00 18.75 6.07
CA TYR A 437 -10.12 19.23 5.01
C TYR A 437 -10.28 18.29 3.82
N ALA A 438 -10.58 18.79 2.64
CA ALA A 438 -10.85 17.91 1.52
C ALA A 438 -10.46 18.53 0.17
N LYS A 439 -10.29 17.68 -0.83
CA LYS A 439 -10.18 18.06 -2.23
C LYS A 439 -10.79 17.00 -3.12
N THR A 440 -11.65 17.41 -4.04
CA THR A 440 -12.20 16.55 -5.08
C THR A 440 -11.31 16.52 -6.32
N GLY A 441 -11.41 15.44 -7.06
CA GLY A 441 -10.82 15.26 -8.38
C GLY A 441 -11.79 14.58 -9.33
N THR A 442 -11.76 14.98 -10.58
CA THR A 442 -12.42 14.32 -11.68
C THR A 442 -11.37 14.12 -12.76
N ALA A 443 -11.20 12.90 -13.22
CA ALA A 443 -10.30 12.56 -14.31
C ALA A 443 -11.09 11.88 -15.42
N GLU A 444 -10.87 12.35 -16.65
CA GLU A 444 -11.38 11.71 -17.84
C GLU A 444 -10.44 10.55 -18.20
N CYS A 445 -11.00 9.36 -18.31
CA CYS A 445 -10.27 8.14 -18.65
C CYS A 445 -10.69 7.66 -20.05
N ALA A 446 -9.97 6.66 -20.56
CA ALA A 446 -10.32 6.04 -21.84
C ALA A 446 -11.76 5.48 -21.82
N ASN A 447 -12.41 5.43 -22.98
CA ASN A 447 -13.78 4.91 -23.18
C ASN A 447 -14.89 5.72 -22.48
N ASP A 448 -14.76 7.03 -22.39
CA ASP A 448 -15.74 7.94 -21.77
C ASP A 448 -16.03 7.64 -20.29
N ARG A 449 -15.12 6.94 -19.61
CA ARG A 449 -15.19 6.70 -18.17
C ARG A 449 -14.64 7.91 -17.42
N ILE A 450 -15.26 8.22 -16.30
CA ILE A 450 -14.85 9.29 -15.42
C ILE A 450 -14.49 8.69 -14.08
N HIS A 451 -13.26 8.93 -13.63
CA HIS A 451 -12.84 8.63 -12.28
C HIS A 451 -13.07 9.85 -11.40
N CYS A 452 -13.85 9.65 -10.36
CA CYS A 452 -14.13 10.68 -9.37
C CYS A 452 -13.42 10.34 -8.06
N TYR A 453 -12.72 11.32 -7.52
CA TYR A 453 -12.01 11.20 -6.25
C TYR A 453 -12.42 12.27 -5.27
N MET A 454 -12.45 11.91 -4.00
CA MET A 454 -12.36 12.87 -2.90
C MET A 454 -11.32 12.36 -1.91
N ILE A 455 -10.28 13.16 -1.68
CA ILE A 455 -9.36 12.96 -0.57
C ILE A 455 -9.67 13.96 0.52
N GLY A 456 -9.48 13.54 1.76
CA GLY A 456 -9.68 14.44 2.88
C GLY A 456 -9.21 13.86 4.19
N PHE A 457 -9.34 14.65 5.25
CA PHE A 457 -8.97 14.24 6.59
C PHE A 457 -9.69 15.05 7.67
N THR A 458 -9.78 14.46 8.85
CA THR A 458 -10.11 15.09 10.13
C THR A 458 -8.85 15.15 11.00
N ASP A 459 -8.96 15.46 12.27
CA ASP A 459 -7.83 15.41 13.21
C ASP A 459 -7.32 13.97 13.44
N SER A 460 -8.17 12.97 13.26
CA SER A 460 -7.88 11.57 13.59
C SER A 460 -7.56 10.71 12.38
N VAL A 461 -8.30 10.87 11.30
CA VAL A 461 -8.24 9.99 10.14
C VAL A 461 -8.14 10.76 8.83
N SER A 462 -7.55 10.11 7.84
CA SER A 462 -7.56 10.55 6.44
C SER A 462 -8.27 9.52 5.57
N PHE A 463 -8.81 9.95 4.45
CA PHE A 463 -9.59 9.10 3.56
C PHE A 463 -9.37 9.41 2.09
N CYS A 464 -9.65 8.41 1.27
CA CYS A 464 -9.90 8.55 -0.16
C CYS A 464 -11.18 7.79 -0.50
N ILE A 465 -12.12 8.48 -1.15
CA ILE A 465 -13.28 7.88 -1.80
C ILE A 465 -13.01 7.96 -3.29
N SER A 466 -13.10 6.83 -3.98
CA SER A 466 -12.97 6.76 -5.43
C SER A 466 -14.14 6.02 -6.05
N PHE A 467 -14.70 6.56 -7.11
CA PHE A 467 -15.71 5.90 -7.93
C PHE A 467 -15.31 5.93 -9.40
N ASN A 468 -15.45 4.78 -10.01
CA ASN A 468 -15.36 4.62 -11.44
C ASN A 468 -16.78 4.72 -12.02
N THR A 469 -17.15 5.91 -12.42
CA THR A 469 -18.52 6.25 -12.78
C THR A 469 -18.56 7.10 -14.06
N MET A 470 -19.73 7.31 -14.63
CA MET A 470 -19.95 8.28 -15.71
C MET A 470 -20.43 9.65 -15.17
N ARG A 471 -20.27 9.91 -13.88
CA ARG A 471 -20.86 11.05 -13.18
C ARG A 471 -19.77 12.00 -12.67
N ALA A 472 -20.15 13.22 -12.36
CA ALA A 472 -19.23 14.22 -11.84
C ALA A 472 -18.90 14.00 -10.35
N SER A 473 -17.73 14.50 -9.89
CA SER A 473 -17.26 14.38 -8.51
C SER A 473 -18.18 15.00 -7.44
N ALA A 474 -19.10 15.88 -7.84
CA ALA A 474 -20.12 16.44 -6.93
C ALA A 474 -21.02 15.35 -6.30
N GLU A 475 -21.14 14.19 -6.94
CA GLU A 475 -21.91 13.08 -6.38
C GLU A 475 -21.21 12.36 -5.23
N LEU A 476 -19.88 12.57 -5.06
CA LEU A 476 -19.12 12.05 -3.92
C LEU A 476 -19.39 12.84 -2.62
N TYR A 477 -20.03 13.99 -2.69
CA TYR A 477 -20.24 14.82 -1.50
C TYR A 477 -21.12 14.12 -0.48
N ASP A 478 -22.18 13.46 -0.92
CA ASP A 478 -23.08 12.76 -0.01
C ASP A 478 -22.39 11.59 0.68
N GLU A 479 -21.66 10.76 -0.05
CA GLU A 479 -20.91 9.66 0.50
C GLU A 479 -19.84 10.13 1.49
N ALA A 480 -19.15 11.23 1.19
CA ALA A 480 -18.14 11.78 2.08
C ALA A 480 -18.75 12.42 3.34
N LEU A 481 -19.88 13.12 3.23
CA LEU A 481 -20.62 13.63 4.37
C LEU A 481 -21.12 12.48 5.28
N ARG A 482 -21.61 11.39 4.70
CA ARG A 482 -22.03 10.19 5.40
C ARG A 482 -20.86 9.49 6.08
N LEU A 483 -19.70 9.38 5.39
CA LEU A 483 -18.48 8.81 5.96
C LEU A 483 -18.03 9.58 7.20
N ILE A 484 -17.92 10.93 7.11
CA ILE A 484 -17.50 11.77 8.24
C ILE A 484 -18.52 11.71 9.38
N SER A 485 -19.82 11.71 9.07
CA SER A 485 -20.86 11.54 10.08
C SER A 485 -20.71 10.22 10.84
N TRP A 486 -20.47 9.13 10.12
CA TRP A 486 -20.27 7.82 10.72
C TRP A 486 -19.01 7.79 11.60
N LEU A 487 -17.90 8.32 11.09
CA LEU A 487 -16.63 8.40 11.82
C LEU A 487 -16.78 9.17 13.13
N ASN A 488 -17.40 10.35 13.10
CA ASN A 488 -17.67 11.15 14.30
C ASN A 488 -18.55 10.43 15.32
N GLN A 489 -19.58 9.73 14.88
CA GLN A 489 -20.49 8.96 15.75
C GLN A 489 -19.81 7.77 16.42
N ASN A 490 -18.78 7.22 15.80
CA ASN A 490 -18.05 6.03 16.27
C ASN A 490 -16.70 6.38 16.93
N GLY A 491 -16.40 7.67 17.16
CA GLY A 491 -15.27 8.12 17.98
C GLY A 491 -13.92 8.17 17.26
N TYR A 492 -13.95 8.34 15.93
CA TYR A 492 -12.76 8.56 15.11
C TYR A 492 -12.40 10.05 14.98
#